data_43f0391d13bdff3d0765f62aded68c21
#
_entry.id   43f0391d13bdff3d0765f62aded68c21
#
_cell.length_a   1.000
_cell.length_b   1.000
_cell.length_c   1.000
_cell.angle_alpha   90.00
_cell.angle_beta   90.00
_cell.angle_gamma   90.00
#
_symmetry.space_group_name_H-M   'P 1'
#
loop_
_entity.id
_entity.type
_entity.pdbx_description
1 polymer ?
#
loop_
_entity_poly.entity_id
_entity_poly.type
_entity_poly.pdbx_seq_one_letter_code
_entity_poly.pdbx_strand_id
1 'polypeptide(L)'
;MKKSAPPVYVGMDIAKATLQVHLQGHQFEFINDAKGHAQLSGRLAKLTLPHVVCEATGGYERPVVEACHKAGIRISVLNPAHTLAASQAQGKRAKTDPCDAAALTDYGQRFQPEPTAAVAPAVREITELTLWLKQLIDHRAVVKAQAEQHANAFVGQQHEALLTHYDCQVKTVEKEIKKLVQAQALFQQRVDCLTQISGVGFRTALLTLVFMPELGSMNRGGAAALAGLAPWTRDSGTMKGQRCIGGGRAQVRPVLYMAALSASRRNPILAPFYQGLKKRGKPSKVALTAVMRKLLIHMNSELKKLAAKPTDEKLQNATKTKKSIAK
;
A
#
# COMPACT_ATOMS: atom_id res chain seq x y z
N MET A 1 13.38 35.24 -3.70
CA MET A 1 13.39 33.79 -3.77
C MET A 1 13.62 33.39 -5.25
N LYS A 2 14.75 32.77 -5.59
CA LYS A 2 14.98 32.23 -6.96
C LYS A 2 13.95 31.14 -7.22
N LYS A 3 13.06 31.30 -8.21
CA LYS A 3 12.18 30.25 -8.68
C LYS A 3 13.07 29.11 -9.19
N SER A 4 13.06 27.96 -8.52
CA SER A 4 13.72 26.77 -9.05
C SER A 4 13.11 26.44 -10.42
N ALA A 5 13.96 26.01 -11.36
CA ALA A 5 13.48 25.57 -12.67
C ALA A 5 12.39 24.49 -12.50
N PRO A 6 11.35 24.51 -13.33
CA PRO A 6 10.31 23.48 -13.25
C PRO A 6 10.90 22.10 -13.56
N PRO A 7 10.38 21.03 -12.94
CA PRO A 7 10.85 19.68 -13.20
C PRO A 7 10.54 19.27 -14.65
N VAL A 8 11.45 18.49 -15.23
CA VAL A 8 11.24 17.84 -16.54
C VAL A 8 10.54 16.51 -16.30
N TYR A 9 9.24 16.43 -16.65
CA TYR A 9 8.47 15.20 -16.51
C TYR A 9 8.78 14.21 -17.63
N VAL A 10 8.96 12.96 -17.26
CA VAL A 10 9.29 11.82 -18.12
C VAL A 10 8.27 10.72 -17.86
N GLY A 11 7.46 10.39 -18.85
CA GLY A 11 6.52 9.28 -18.75
C GLY A 11 7.20 7.97 -19.09
N MET A 12 6.92 6.94 -18.30
CA MET A 12 7.49 5.61 -18.50
C MET A 12 6.41 4.55 -18.36
N ASP A 13 6.08 3.88 -19.45
CA ASP A 13 5.29 2.66 -19.42
C ASP A 13 6.19 1.44 -19.23
N ILE A 14 5.76 0.49 -18.41
CA ILE A 14 6.61 -0.60 -17.90
C ILE A 14 5.97 -1.94 -18.23
N ALA A 15 6.62 -2.69 -19.11
CA ALA A 15 6.33 -4.08 -19.38
C ALA A 15 7.33 -5.01 -18.66
N LYS A 16 7.09 -6.32 -18.72
CA LYS A 16 7.98 -7.32 -18.16
C LYS A 16 9.40 -7.26 -18.76
N ALA A 17 9.49 -7.06 -20.07
CA ALA A 17 10.75 -7.10 -20.81
C ALA A 17 11.28 -5.71 -21.20
N THR A 18 10.44 -4.71 -21.31
CA THR A 18 10.76 -3.41 -21.88
C THR A 18 10.22 -2.25 -21.06
N LEU A 19 10.88 -1.10 -21.21
CA LEU A 19 10.47 0.20 -20.68
C LEU A 19 10.29 1.13 -21.88
N GLN A 20 9.07 1.63 -22.11
CA GLN A 20 8.78 2.67 -23.06
C GLN A 20 8.85 4.03 -22.39
N VAL A 21 9.70 4.92 -22.86
CA VAL A 21 9.98 6.20 -22.20
C VAL A 21 9.69 7.35 -23.14
N HIS A 22 8.83 8.27 -22.72
CA HIS A 22 8.57 9.52 -23.42
C HIS A 22 9.28 10.68 -22.72
N LEU A 23 10.14 11.36 -23.45
CA LEU A 23 10.94 12.48 -22.97
C LEU A 23 10.99 13.60 -24.03
N GLN A 24 10.50 14.80 -23.70
CA GLN A 24 10.58 16.00 -24.54
C GLN A 24 10.11 15.77 -26.00
N GLY A 25 9.02 15.03 -26.19
CA GLY A 25 8.46 14.71 -27.50
C GLY A 25 9.08 13.52 -28.22
N HIS A 26 10.11 12.92 -27.65
CA HIS A 26 10.80 11.75 -28.23
C HIS A 26 10.46 10.48 -27.46
N GLN A 27 10.40 9.35 -28.18
CA GLN A 27 10.19 8.02 -27.64
C GLN A 27 11.51 7.26 -27.59
N PHE A 28 11.72 6.51 -26.50
CA PHE A 28 12.87 5.64 -26.29
C PHE A 28 12.42 4.32 -25.70
N GLU A 29 13.09 3.25 -26.11
CA GLU A 29 12.87 1.93 -25.54
C GLU A 29 14.15 1.46 -24.84
N PHE A 30 13.99 0.88 -23.66
CA PHE A 30 15.05 0.23 -22.90
C PHE A 30 14.61 -1.17 -22.48
N ILE A 31 15.55 -2.10 -22.33
CA ILE A 31 15.25 -3.40 -21.73
C ILE A 31 15.00 -3.22 -20.23
N ASN A 32 14.01 -3.92 -19.68
CA ASN A 32 13.70 -3.85 -18.25
C ASN A 32 14.65 -4.76 -17.45
N ASP A 33 15.95 -4.48 -17.52
CA ASP A 33 17.02 -5.16 -16.80
C ASP A 33 18.03 -4.16 -16.21
N ALA A 34 19.03 -4.65 -15.50
CA ALA A 34 20.02 -3.81 -14.83
C ALA A 34 20.79 -2.91 -15.82
N LYS A 35 21.06 -3.39 -17.04
CA LYS A 35 21.77 -2.63 -18.09
C LYS A 35 20.89 -1.51 -18.64
N GLY A 36 19.63 -1.82 -18.97
CA GLY A 36 18.66 -0.82 -19.45
C GLY A 36 18.35 0.25 -18.39
N HIS A 37 18.23 -0.15 -17.11
CA HIS A 37 18.06 0.80 -16.02
C HIS A 37 19.26 1.75 -15.87
N ALA A 38 20.50 1.25 -16.02
CA ALA A 38 21.69 2.08 -15.98
C ALA A 38 21.75 3.07 -17.16
N GLN A 39 21.38 2.62 -18.38
CA GLN A 39 21.30 3.47 -19.55
C GLN A 39 20.24 4.57 -19.39
N LEU A 40 19.06 4.23 -18.91
CA LEU A 40 17.99 5.17 -18.61
C LEU A 40 18.44 6.20 -17.58
N SER A 41 18.99 5.75 -16.44
CA SER A 41 19.47 6.63 -15.38
C SER A 41 20.56 7.59 -15.86
N GLY A 42 21.52 7.11 -16.67
CA GLY A 42 22.56 7.93 -17.28
C GLY A 42 22.02 8.99 -18.26
N ARG A 43 20.92 8.69 -18.98
CA ARG A 43 20.23 9.65 -19.83
C ARG A 43 19.49 10.71 -19.02
N LEU A 44 18.76 10.28 -17.99
CA LEU A 44 17.98 11.16 -17.11
C LEU A 44 18.86 12.08 -16.28
N ALA A 45 20.04 11.63 -15.86
CA ALA A 45 21.01 12.45 -15.10
C ALA A 45 21.51 13.69 -15.87
N LYS A 46 21.36 13.73 -17.21
CA LYS A 46 21.71 14.89 -18.03
C LYS A 46 20.63 15.99 -18.02
N LEU A 47 19.47 15.71 -17.45
CA LEU A 47 18.34 16.65 -17.39
C LEU A 47 18.37 17.47 -16.12
N THR A 48 17.85 18.68 -16.19
CA THR A 48 17.61 19.49 -15.01
C THR A 48 16.36 19.02 -14.28
N LEU A 49 16.51 18.52 -13.04
CA LEU A 49 15.42 18.06 -12.19
C LEU A 49 14.45 17.04 -12.85
N PRO A 50 14.94 15.90 -13.37
CA PRO A 50 14.06 14.90 -13.96
C PRO A 50 13.08 14.32 -12.94
N HIS A 51 11.82 14.14 -13.37
CA HIS A 51 10.79 13.51 -12.58
C HIS A 51 10.06 12.47 -13.42
N VAL A 52 10.36 11.19 -13.16
CA VAL A 52 9.76 10.07 -13.86
C VAL A 52 8.35 9.82 -13.32
N VAL A 53 7.41 9.54 -14.21
CA VAL A 53 6.03 9.16 -13.88
C VAL A 53 5.73 7.83 -14.52
N CYS A 54 5.38 6.82 -13.71
CA CYS A 54 5.02 5.50 -14.18
C CYS A 54 3.80 4.96 -13.45
N GLU A 55 3.23 3.87 -13.94
CA GLU A 55 2.15 3.14 -13.27
C GLU A 55 2.68 1.96 -12.44
N ALA A 56 1.92 1.56 -11.44
CA ALA A 56 2.13 0.30 -10.74
C ALA A 56 1.71 -0.87 -11.65
N THR A 57 2.65 -1.76 -11.99
CA THR A 57 2.49 -2.88 -12.92
C THR A 57 2.50 -4.25 -12.25
N GLY A 58 2.19 -4.29 -10.94
CA GLY A 58 2.17 -5.54 -10.18
C GLY A 58 3.55 -6.07 -9.79
N GLY A 59 4.59 -5.23 -9.90
CA GLY A 59 5.95 -5.55 -9.44
C GLY A 59 7.05 -5.37 -10.47
N TYR A 60 6.73 -5.32 -11.77
CA TYR A 60 7.74 -5.07 -12.82
C TYR A 60 8.36 -3.67 -12.73
N GLU A 61 7.67 -2.73 -12.09
CA GLU A 61 8.16 -1.37 -11.83
C GLU A 61 9.26 -1.31 -10.77
N ARG A 62 9.31 -2.27 -9.84
CA ARG A 62 10.18 -2.18 -8.65
C ARG A 62 11.67 -2.03 -8.96
N PRO A 63 12.27 -2.81 -9.89
CA PRO A 63 13.70 -2.69 -10.19
C PRO A 63 14.08 -1.33 -10.75
N VAL A 64 13.29 -0.78 -11.70
CA VAL A 64 13.58 0.52 -12.30
C VAL A 64 13.31 1.67 -11.32
N VAL A 65 12.30 1.57 -10.46
CA VAL A 65 12.04 2.53 -9.38
C VAL A 65 13.23 2.59 -8.43
N GLU A 66 13.77 1.43 -8.05
CA GLU A 66 14.99 1.37 -7.22
C GLU A 66 16.21 1.98 -7.92
N ALA A 67 16.39 1.71 -9.22
CA ALA A 67 17.47 2.30 -9.98
C ALA A 67 17.36 3.83 -10.03
N CYS A 68 16.16 4.37 -10.24
CA CYS A 68 15.90 5.81 -10.16
C CYS A 68 16.25 6.38 -8.77
N HIS A 69 15.82 5.74 -7.69
CA HIS A 69 16.15 6.20 -6.34
C HIS A 69 17.65 6.18 -6.06
N LYS A 70 18.37 5.12 -6.48
CA LYS A 70 19.84 5.03 -6.34
C LYS A 70 20.57 6.12 -7.14
N ALA A 71 20.00 6.54 -8.26
CA ALA A 71 20.54 7.62 -9.09
C ALA A 71 20.09 9.02 -8.62
N GLY A 72 19.33 9.16 -7.52
CA GLY A 72 18.81 10.43 -7.04
C GLY A 72 17.71 11.05 -7.94
N ILE A 73 17.11 10.25 -8.84
CA ILE A 73 16.07 10.67 -9.77
C ILE A 73 14.71 10.57 -9.09
N ARG A 74 13.91 11.65 -9.15
CA ARG A 74 12.55 11.62 -8.64
C ARG A 74 11.66 10.75 -9.50
N ILE A 75 10.84 9.89 -8.87
CA ILE A 75 9.91 9.02 -9.55
C ILE A 75 8.58 8.95 -8.80
N SER A 76 7.47 9.02 -9.51
CA SER A 76 6.11 8.83 -8.98
C SER A 76 5.49 7.57 -9.58
N VAL A 77 5.17 6.61 -8.72
CA VAL A 77 4.44 5.39 -9.10
C VAL A 77 2.96 5.63 -8.86
N LEU A 78 2.18 5.67 -9.93
CA LEU A 78 0.77 6.04 -9.92
C LEU A 78 -0.13 4.80 -9.87
N ASN A 79 -1.35 5.02 -9.36
CA ASN A 79 -2.40 4.02 -9.49
C ASN A 79 -2.97 4.06 -10.93
N PRO A 80 -2.99 2.93 -11.67
CA PRO A 80 -3.53 2.85 -13.03
C PRO A 80 -4.96 3.38 -13.19
N ALA A 81 -5.77 3.33 -12.13
CA ALA A 81 -7.13 3.89 -12.17
C ALA A 81 -7.14 5.42 -12.31
N HIS A 82 -6.13 6.12 -11.78
CA HIS A 82 -6.05 7.58 -11.87
C HIS A 82 -5.59 8.03 -13.26
N THR A 83 -4.60 7.35 -13.81
CA THR A 83 -4.08 7.64 -15.15
C THR A 83 -5.11 7.31 -16.23
N LEU A 84 -5.81 6.19 -16.09
CA LEU A 84 -6.93 5.83 -16.96
C LEU A 84 -8.05 6.89 -16.93
N ALA A 85 -8.46 7.34 -15.75
CA ALA A 85 -9.47 8.38 -15.61
C ALA A 85 -9.02 9.71 -16.25
N ALA A 86 -7.74 10.08 -16.11
CA ALA A 86 -7.18 11.27 -16.74
C ALA A 86 -7.14 11.15 -18.27
N SER A 87 -6.78 9.99 -18.81
CA SER A 87 -6.77 9.71 -20.25
C SER A 87 -8.19 9.76 -20.85
N GLN A 88 -9.16 9.18 -20.14
CA GLN A 88 -10.58 9.22 -20.56
C GLN A 88 -11.12 10.66 -20.57
N ALA A 89 -10.76 11.47 -19.55
CA ALA A 89 -11.16 12.88 -19.49
C ALA A 89 -10.60 13.72 -20.66
N GLN A 90 -9.48 13.27 -21.27
CA GLN A 90 -8.87 13.90 -22.45
C GLN A 90 -9.45 13.37 -23.79
N GLY A 91 -10.38 12.42 -23.77
CA GLY A 91 -10.92 11.81 -24.97
C GLY A 91 -9.95 10.89 -25.72
N LYS A 92 -8.79 10.58 -25.14
CA LYS A 92 -7.79 9.69 -25.75
C LYS A 92 -8.28 8.24 -25.65
N ARG A 93 -8.56 7.61 -26.81
CA ARG A 93 -9.05 6.22 -26.90
C ARG A 93 -8.01 5.22 -27.41
N ALA A 94 -6.97 5.71 -28.09
CA ALA A 94 -5.89 4.84 -28.59
C ALA A 94 -5.02 4.36 -27.45
N LYS A 95 -4.84 3.05 -27.36
CA LYS A 95 -4.00 2.39 -26.37
C LYS A 95 -2.85 1.68 -27.08
N THR A 96 -1.66 2.26 -27.02
CA THR A 96 -0.39 1.66 -27.43
C THR A 96 0.69 2.11 -26.46
N ASP A 97 1.69 1.28 -26.20
CA ASP A 97 2.74 1.56 -25.21
C ASP A 97 3.42 2.94 -25.38
N PRO A 98 3.74 3.43 -26.61
CA PRO A 98 4.23 4.78 -26.80
C PRO A 98 3.21 5.87 -26.43
N CYS A 99 1.93 5.66 -26.72
CA CYS A 99 0.86 6.60 -26.33
C CYS A 99 0.68 6.64 -24.82
N ASP A 100 0.84 5.49 -24.14
CA ASP A 100 0.70 5.38 -22.69
C ASP A 100 1.87 6.10 -21.99
N ALA A 101 3.11 5.97 -22.46
CA ALA A 101 4.25 6.75 -21.95
C ALA A 101 4.08 8.26 -22.16
N ALA A 102 3.57 8.71 -23.32
CA ALA A 102 3.28 10.11 -23.57
C ALA A 102 2.16 10.65 -22.66
N ALA A 103 1.11 9.84 -22.42
CA ALA A 103 0.02 10.18 -21.50
C ALA A 103 0.51 10.34 -20.05
N LEU A 104 1.47 9.52 -19.62
CA LEU A 104 2.11 9.64 -18.29
C LEU A 104 2.95 10.93 -18.18
N THR A 105 3.62 11.37 -19.26
CA THR A 105 4.30 12.67 -19.28
C THR A 105 3.30 13.82 -19.11
N ASP A 106 2.20 13.81 -19.89
CA ASP A 106 1.11 14.80 -19.78
C ASP A 106 0.51 14.81 -18.36
N TYR A 107 0.31 13.63 -17.78
CA TYR A 107 -0.17 13.50 -16.40
C TYR A 107 0.77 14.19 -15.42
N GLY A 108 2.07 13.91 -15.53
CA GLY A 108 3.10 14.53 -14.70
C GLY A 108 3.08 16.05 -14.75
N GLN A 109 2.99 16.61 -15.97
CA GLN A 109 2.95 18.07 -16.20
C GLN A 109 1.70 18.72 -15.59
N ARG A 110 0.54 18.09 -15.72
CA ARG A 110 -0.75 18.66 -15.29
C ARG A 110 -0.99 18.50 -13.78
N PHE A 111 -0.71 17.32 -13.23
CA PHE A 111 -1.07 16.97 -11.86
C PHE A 111 0.09 17.04 -10.88
N GLN A 112 1.34 17.15 -11.36
CA GLN A 112 2.54 17.31 -10.55
C GLN A 112 2.57 16.34 -9.35
N PRO A 113 2.49 15.02 -9.59
CA PRO A 113 2.37 14.05 -8.50
C PRO A 113 3.60 14.09 -7.59
N GLU A 114 3.37 13.89 -6.28
CA GLU A 114 4.44 13.79 -5.31
C GLU A 114 5.36 12.58 -5.60
N PRO A 115 6.68 12.73 -5.44
CA PRO A 115 7.60 11.63 -5.61
C PRO A 115 7.31 10.48 -4.63
N THR A 116 7.34 9.26 -5.13
CA THR A 116 7.28 8.06 -4.30
C THR A 116 8.56 7.96 -3.47
N ALA A 117 8.44 7.86 -2.17
CA ALA A 117 9.59 7.74 -1.27
C ALA A 117 10.35 6.42 -1.48
N ALA A 118 11.66 6.47 -1.35
CA ALA A 118 12.50 5.28 -1.37
C ALA A 118 12.20 4.40 -0.15
N VAL A 119 12.05 3.09 -0.39
CA VAL A 119 11.80 2.11 0.66
C VAL A 119 13.12 1.46 1.05
N ALA A 120 13.44 1.41 2.35
CA ALA A 120 14.64 0.75 2.84
C ALA A 120 14.67 -0.74 2.43
N PRO A 121 15.84 -1.31 2.07
CA PRO A 121 15.94 -2.71 1.61
C PRO A 121 15.28 -3.72 2.55
N ALA A 122 15.51 -3.59 3.85
CA ALA A 122 14.90 -4.47 4.84
C ALA A 122 13.36 -4.38 4.90
N VAL A 123 12.78 -3.19 4.68
CA VAL A 123 11.32 -3.03 4.62
C VAL A 123 10.77 -3.65 3.34
N ARG A 124 11.53 -3.64 2.25
CA ARG A 124 11.17 -4.36 1.00
C ARG A 124 11.14 -5.86 1.23
N GLU A 125 12.14 -6.42 1.88
CA GLU A 125 12.19 -7.85 2.21
C GLU A 125 11.01 -8.27 3.10
N ILE A 126 10.70 -7.49 4.14
CA ILE A 126 9.49 -7.69 4.96
C ILE A 126 8.23 -7.65 4.08
N THR A 127 8.16 -6.72 3.13
CA THR A 127 7.01 -6.60 2.22
C THR A 127 6.86 -7.82 1.33
N GLU A 128 7.94 -8.31 0.72
CA GLU A 128 7.92 -9.50 -0.15
C GLU A 128 7.49 -10.75 0.61
N LEU A 129 8.09 -11.00 1.76
CA LEU A 129 7.70 -12.13 2.61
C LEU A 129 6.25 -12.01 3.11
N THR A 130 5.78 -10.80 3.38
CA THR A 130 4.38 -10.57 3.80
C THR A 130 3.39 -10.84 2.65
N LEU A 131 3.74 -10.48 1.43
CA LEU A 131 2.93 -10.79 0.24
C LEU A 131 2.91 -12.31 0.00
N TRP A 132 4.05 -12.97 0.15
CA TRP A 132 4.14 -14.43 0.06
C TRP A 132 3.31 -15.11 1.16
N LEU A 133 3.42 -14.65 2.40
CA LEU A 133 2.60 -15.13 3.52
C LEU A 133 1.09 -15.04 3.20
N LYS A 134 0.68 -13.89 2.62
CA LYS A 134 -0.72 -13.71 2.22
C LYS A 134 -1.14 -14.72 1.15
N GLN A 135 -0.31 -14.97 0.14
CA GLN A 135 -0.60 -15.97 -0.90
C GLN A 135 -0.74 -17.36 -0.31
N LEU A 136 0.14 -17.78 0.61
CA LEU A 136 0.04 -19.07 1.30
C LEU A 136 -1.28 -19.21 2.06
N ILE A 137 -1.70 -18.15 2.77
CA ILE A 137 -2.97 -18.13 3.51
C ILE A 137 -4.16 -18.22 2.55
N ASP A 138 -4.13 -17.49 1.44
CA ASP A 138 -5.20 -17.49 0.44
C ASP A 138 -5.31 -18.89 -0.23
N HIS A 139 -4.19 -19.50 -0.65
CA HIS A 139 -4.17 -20.84 -1.23
C HIS A 139 -4.66 -21.90 -0.24
N ARG A 140 -4.21 -21.80 1.02
CA ARG A 140 -4.70 -22.68 2.08
C ARG A 140 -6.22 -22.59 2.24
N ALA A 141 -6.79 -21.40 2.18
CA ALA A 141 -8.23 -21.19 2.29
C ALA A 141 -8.99 -21.83 1.11
N VAL A 142 -8.45 -21.74 -0.10
CA VAL A 142 -9.01 -22.42 -1.29
C VAL A 142 -8.99 -23.93 -1.13
N VAL A 143 -7.83 -24.51 -0.77
CA VAL A 143 -7.71 -25.97 -0.56
C VAL A 143 -8.65 -26.45 0.55
N LYS A 144 -8.79 -25.68 1.64
CA LYS A 144 -9.73 -26.01 2.72
C LYS A 144 -11.18 -26.06 2.23
N ALA A 145 -11.60 -25.07 1.46
CA ALA A 145 -12.96 -25.03 0.90
C ALA A 145 -13.22 -26.19 -0.10
N GLN A 146 -12.20 -26.56 -0.88
CA GLN A 146 -12.28 -27.71 -1.80
C GLN A 146 -12.38 -29.02 -1.03
N ALA A 147 -11.61 -29.19 0.05
CA ALA A 147 -11.63 -30.39 0.89
C ALA A 147 -13.04 -30.71 1.46
N GLU A 148 -13.84 -29.68 1.73
CA GLU A 148 -15.22 -29.83 2.25
C GLU A 148 -16.20 -30.39 1.19
N GLN A 149 -15.81 -30.43 -0.10
CA GLN A 149 -16.68 -30.83 -1.23
C GLN A 149 -16.44 -32.27 -1.71
N HIS A 150 -15.41 -32.96 -1.21
CA HIS A 150 -15.01 -34.27 -1.70
C HIS A 150 -15.33 -35.39 -0.71
N ALA A 151 -15.99 -36.45 -1.20
CA ALA A 151 -16.29 -37.64 -0.42
C ALA A 151 -15.24 -38.76 -0.62
N ASN A 152 -14.33 -38.67 -1.60
CA ASN A 152 -13.32 -39.66 -1.88
C ASN A 152 -12.20 -39.62 -0.84
N ALA A 153 -11.96 -40.75 -0.15
CA ALA A 153 -10.97 -40.82 0.94
C ALA A 153 -9.54 -40.50 0.49
N PHE A 154 -9.13 -40.96 -0.71
CA PHE A 154 -7.80 -40.65 -1.24
C PHE A 154 -7.62 -39.16 -1.50
N VAL A 155 -8.62 -38.50 -2.10
CA VAL A 155 -8.62 -37.05 -2.34
C VAL A 155 -8.60 -36.32 -1.03
N GLY A 156 -9.34 -36.78 -0.01
CA GLY A 156 -9.32 -36.23 1.34
C GLY A 156 -7.92 -36.23 1.97
N GLN A 157 -7.21 -37.37 1.88
CA GLN A 157 -5.82 -37.48 2.36
C GLN A 157 -4.86 -36.51 1.65
N GLN A 158 -5.02 -36.32 0.31
CA GLN A 158 -4.20 -35.35 -0.43
C GLN A 158 -4.46 -33.91 0.04
N HIS A 159 -5.72 -33.53 0.27
CA HIS A 159 -6.06 -32.22 0.82
C HIS A 159 -5.48 -32.01 2.23
N GLU A 160 -5.55 -33.02 3.10
CA GLU A 160 -4.97 -32.94 4.45
C GLU A 160 -3.45 -32.75 4.42
N ALA A 161 -2.75 -33.50 3.54
CA ALA A 161 -1.31 -33.33 3.34
C ALA A 161 -0.97 -31.91 2.84
N LEU A 162 -1.72 -31.36 1.88
CA LEU A 162 -1.55 -30.01 1.39
C LEU A 162 -1.81 -28.96 2.48
N LEU A 163 -2.86 -29.10 3.27
CA LEU A 163 -3.19 -28.19 4.38
C LEU A 163 -2.08 -28.20 5.43
N THR A 164 -1.56 -29.37 5.78
CA THR A 164 -0.42 -29.53 6.70
C THR A 164 0.83 -28.84 6.15
N HIS A 165 1.11 -29.01 4.86
CA HIS A 165 2.22 -28.32 4.19
C HIS A 165 2.06 -26.79 4.26
N TYR A 166 0.88 -26.26 3.89
CA TYR A 166 0.62 -24.81 4.00
C TYR A 166 0.77 -24.28 5.43
N ASP A 167 0.28 -25.05 6.44
CA ASP A 167 0.42 -24.64 7.85
C ASP A 167 1.89 -24.56 8.30
N CYS A 168 2.72 -25.50 7.83
CA CYS A 168 4.16 -25.48 8.07
C CYS A 168 4.82 -24.26 7.41
N GLN A 169 4.54 -24.02 6.12
CA GLN A 169 5.09 -22.88 5.37
C GLN A 169 4.68 -21.54 5.99
N VAL A 170 3.41 -21.39 6.35
CA VAL A 170 2.90 -20.17 7.02
C VAL A 170 3.67 -19.90 8.31
N LYS A 171 3.89 -20.91 9.15
CA LYS A 171 4.65 -20.77 10.41
C LYS A 171 6.10 -20.38 10.16
N THR A 172 6.73 -21.01 9.16
CA THR A 172 8.15 -20.75 8.80
C THR A 172 8.32 -19.31 8.31
N VAL A 173 7.48 -18.87 7.38
CA VAL A 173 7.53 -17.51 6.83
C VAL A 173 7.21 -16.46 7.92
N GLU A 174 6.23 -16.73 8.78
CA GLU A 174 5.93 -15.82 9.90
C GLU A 174 7.09 -15.68 10.88
N LYS A 175 7.82 -16.77 11.15
CA LYS A 175 9.01 -16.74 12.01
C LYS A 175 10.10 -15.83 11.42
N GLU A 176 10.36 -15.96 10.11
CA GLU A 176 11.35 -15.13 9.44
C GLU A 176 10.92 -13.66 9.39
N ILE A 177 9.65 -13.37 9.05
CA ILE A 177 9.13 -12.00 9.10
C ILE A 177 9.30 -11.39 10.49
N LYS A 178 8.97 -12.11 11.55
CA LYS A 178 9.13 -11.60 12.92
C LYS A 178 10.58 -11.25 13.23
N LYS A 179 11.52 -12.09 12.82
CA LYS A 179 12.96 -11.82 12.98
C LYS A 179 13.39 -10.54 12.24
N LEU A 180 12.98 -10.39 10.98
CA LEU A 180 13.27 -9.18 10.19
C LEU A 180 12.62 -7.92 10.77
N VAL A 181 11.39 -8.03 11.24
CA VAL A 181 10.66 -6.92 11.89
C VAL A 181 11.39 -6.50 13.17
N GLN A 182 11.81 -7.44 14.00
CA GLN A 182 12.58 -7.16 15.23
C GLN A 182 13.93 -6.46 14.95
N ALA A 183 14.57 -6.77 13.82
CA ALA A 183 15.81 -6.11 13.39
C ALA A 183 15.58 -4.66 12.91
N GLN A 184 14.32 -4.24 12.68
CA GLN A 184 13.96 -2.91 12.19
C GLN A 184 13.18 -2.12 13.25
N ALA A 185 13.90 -1.42 14.13
CA ALA A 185 13.34 -0.77 15.32
C ALA A 185 12.09 0.09 15.02
N LEU A 186 12.13 0.95 13.98
CA LEU A 186 11.00 1.79 13.59
C LEU A 186 9.79 0.99 13.10
N PHE A 187 10.03 -0.09 12.34
CA PHE A 187 8.96 -0.94 11.86
C PHE A 187 8.36 -1.76 13.00
N GLN A 188 9.19 -2.30 13.89
CA GLN A 188 8.76 -3.01 15.11
C GLN A 188 7.88 -2.11 15.99
N GLN A 189 8.31 -0.88 16.27
CA GLN A 189 7.51 0.07 17.06
C GLN A 189 6.12 0.31 16.45
N ARG A 190 6.02 0.40 15.13
CA ARG A 190 4.73 0.54 14.44
C ARG A 190 3.86 -0.70 14.58
N VAL A 191 4.45 -1.90 14.47
CA VAL A 191 3.74 -3.18 14.68
C VAL A 191 3.24 -3.27 16.12
N ASP A 192 4.09 -2.98 17.10
CA ASP A 192 3.75 -3.04 18.52
C ASP A 192 2.63 -2.05 18.87
N CYS A 193 2.71 -0.83 18.36
CA CYS A 193 1.67 0.18 18.54
C CYS A 193 0.31 -0.32 18.04
N LEU A 194 0.26 -0.98 16.89
CA LEU A 194 -0.99 -1.50 16.35
C LEU A 194 -1.50 -2.75 17.08
N THR A 195 -0.62 -3.63 17.53
CA THR A 195 -1.00 -4.86 18.23
C THR A 195 -1.56 -4.61 19.63
N GLN A 196 -1.32 -3.44 20.22
CA GLN A 196 -1.96 -3.02 21.46
C GLN A 196 -3.46 -2.71 21.29
N ILE A 197 -3.93 -2.51 20.07
CA ILE A 197 -5.35 -2.27 19.79
C ILE A 197 -6.10 -3.61 19.88
N SER A 198 -7.01 -3.74 20.83
CA SER A 198 -7.80 -4.96 20.99
C SER A 198 -8.54 -5.33 19.70
N GLY A 199 -8.27 -6.53 19.19
CA GLY A 199 -8.77 -7.04 17.91
C GLY A 199 -7.75 -6.96 16.75
N VAL A 200 -6.58 -6.35 16.97
CA VAL A 200 -5.50 -6.28 16.00
C VAL A 200 -4.35 -7.21 16.39
N GLY A 201 -4.21 -8.32 15.71
CA GLY A 201 -3.08 -9.24 15.92
C GLY A 201 -1.89 -8.88 15.01
N PHE A 202 -0.75 -9.57 15.20
CA PHE A 202 0.49 -9.37 14.44
C PHE A 202 0.26 -9.37 12.92
N ARG A 203 -0.44 -10.39 12.38
CA ARG A 203 -0.74 -10.48 10.94
C ARG A 203 -1.53 -9.27 10.44
N THR A 204 -2.53 -8.81 11.21
CA THR A 204 -3.32 -7.64 10.85
C THR A 204 -2.47 -6.38 10.83
N ALA A 205 -1.65 -6.16 11.85
CA ALA A 205 -0.74 -5.03 11.92
C ALA A 205 0.24 -5.04 10.73
N LEU A 206 0.91 -6.16 10.50
CA LEU A 206 1.88 -6.36 9.43
C LEU A 206 1.27 -6.08 8.05
N LEU A 207 0.18 -6.78 7.69
CA LEU A 207 -0.47 -6.64 6.39
C LEU A 207 -1.02 -5.21 6.19
N THR A 208 -1.54 -4.59 7.26
CA THR A 208 -2.02 -3.20 7.15
C THR A 208 -0.87 -2.24 6.89
N LEU A 209 0.28 -2.40 7.55
CA LEU A 209 1.46 -1.54 7.33
C LEU A 209 2.08 -1.74 5.96
N VAL A 210 2.09 -2.97 5.45
CA VAL A 210 2.59 -3.30 4.09
C VAL A 210 1.66 -2.74 3.01
N PHE A 211 0.34 -2.91 3.16
CA PHE A 211 -0.62 -2.40 2.18
C PHE A 211 -0.91 -0.91 2.30
N MET A 212 -0.64 -0.30 3.45
CA MET A 212 -0.87 1.12 3.72
C MET A 212 0.33 1.73 4.48
N PRO A 213 1.52 1.83 3.84
CA PRO A 213 2.72 2.39 4.50
C PRO A 213 2.52 3.84 4.94
N GLU A 214 1.61 4.59 4.29
CA GLU A 214 1.26 5.97 4.60
C GLU A 214 0.41 6.13 5.88
N LEU A 215 -0.04 5.01 6.46
CA LEU A 215 -0.85 5.05 7.68
C LEU A 215 -0.05 5.73 8.81
N GLY A 216 -0.69 6.66 9.50
CA GLY A 216 -0.04 7.52 10.50
C GLY A 216 0.26 8.94 9.99
N SER A 217 0.31 9.17 8.67
CA SER A 217 0.47 10.51 8.10
C SER A 217 -0.82 11.08 7.50
N MET A 218 -1.84 10.24 7.32
CA MET A 218 -3.07 10.58 6.61
C MET A 218 -4.12 11.25 7.49
N ASN A 219 -5.03 12.01 6.87
CA ASN A 219 -6.26 12.42 7.53
C ASN A 219 -7.28 11.25 7.56
N ARG A 220 -8.35 11.39 8.37
CA ARG A 220 -9.37 10.36 8.55
C ARG A 220 -10.07 9.94 7.25
N GLY A 221 -10.37 10.92 6.39
CA GLY A 221 -11.04 10.70 5.12
C GLY A 221 -10.13 9.98 4.13
N GLY A 222 -8.89 10.44 4.01
CA GLY A 222 -7.87 9.82 3.14
C GLY A 222 -7.57 8.38 3.50
N ALA A 223 -7.38 8.05 4.78
CA ALA A 223 -7.17 6.68 5.22
C ALA A 223 -8.36 5.77 4.86
N ALA A 224 -9.60 6.23 5.09
CA ALA A 224 -10.80 5.48 4.74
C ALA A 224 -10.95 5.32 3.22
N ALA A 225 -10.67 6.36 2.43
CA ALA A 225 -10.74 6.31 0.97
C ALA A 225 -9.69 5.36 0.38
N LEU A 226 -8.44 5.45 0.87
CA LEU A 226 -7.34 4.59 0.42
C LEU A 226 -7.61 3.11 0.70
N ALA A 227 -8.26 2.77 1.82
CA ALA A 227 -8.70 1.40 2.13
C ALA A 227 -9.99 0.99 1.38
N GLY A 228 -10.62 1.90 0.65
CA GLY A 228 -11.91 1.68 0.00
C GLY A 228 -13.05 1.46 1.00
N LEU A 229 -12.97 2.10 2.18
CA LEU A 229 -13.99 2.07 3.25
C LEU A 229 -14.77 3.38 3.35
N ALA A 230 -14.50 4.37 2.50
CA ALA A 230 -15.32 5.55 2.36
C ALA A 230 -16.58 5.20 1.56
N PRO A 231 -17.81 5.47 2.06
CA PRO A 231 -19.00 5.21 1.30
C PRO A 231 -19.09 6.13 0.08
N TRP A 232 -19.35 5.55 -1.07
CA TRP A 232 -19.67 6.30 -2.29
C TRP A 232 -21.16 6.55 -2.35
N THR A 233 -21.56 7.78 -2.62
CA THR A 233 -22.94 8.13 -2.98
C THR A 233 -23.09 8.05 -4.49
N ARG A 234 -24.18 7.44 -4.94
CA ARG A 234 -24.62 7.45 -6.34
C ARG A 234 -25.99 8.14 -6.40
N ASP A 235 -26.01 9.37 -5.92
CA ASP A 235 -27.23 10.17 -5.93
C ASP A 235 -27.24 10.97 -7.23
N SER A 236 -28.34 10.92 -7.98
CA SER A 236 -28.57 11.74 -9.18
C SER A 236 -30.00 12.31 -9.16
N GLY A 237 -30.12 13.63 -9.16
CA GLY A 237 -31.39 14.30 -9.06
C GLY A 237 -32.19 13.85 -7.83
N THR A 238 -33.41 13.35 -8.06
CA THR A 238 -34.31 12.84 -7.00
C THR A 238 -33.97 11.42 -6.55
N MET A 239 -33.11 10.68 -7.28
CA MET A 239 -32.77 9.29 -6.98
C MET A 239 -31.67 9.20 -5.95
N LYS A 240 -31.97 8.65 -4.77
CA LYS A 240 -31.00 8.33 -3.72
C LYS A 240 -30.53 6.89 -3.87
N GLY A 241 -29.29 6.70 -4.34
CA GLY A 241 -28.69 5.39 -4.51
C GLY A 241 -28.24 4.76 -3.18
N GLN A 242 -28.06 3.43 -3.18
CA GLN A 242 -27.45 2.73 -2.03
C GLN A 242 -25.99 3.14 -1.90
N ARG A 243 -25.59 3.49 -0.66
CA ARG A 243 -24.20 3.77 -0.35
C ARG A 243 -23.41 2.48 -0.28
N CYS A 244 -22.43 2.32 -1.16
CA CYS A 244 -21.52 1.18 -1.21
C CYS A 244 -20.09 1.61 -0.90
N ILE A 245 -19.30 0.68 -0.36
CA ILE A 245 -17.85 0.85 -0.24
C ILE A 245 -17.17 0.27 -1.49
N GLY A 246 -16.04 0.84 -1.89
CA GLY A 246 -15.31 0.35 -3.07
C GLY A 246 -14.08 1.19 -3.38
N GLY A 247 -13.37 0.81 -4.43
CA GLY A 247 -12.11 1.44 -4.82
C GLY A 247 -11.00 1.19 -3.80
N GLY A 248 -9.99 2.03 -3.81
CA GLY A 248 -8.84 1.95 -2.92
C GLY A 248 -8.07 0.63 -3.00
N ARG A 249 -7.25 0.35 -1.99
CA ARG A 249 -6.43 -0.88 -1.90
C ARG A 249 -7.28 -2.04 -1.38
N ALA A 250 -7.81 -2.83 -2.32
CA ALA A 250 -8.74 -3.92 -2.01
C ALA A 250 -8.16 -4.96 -1.03
N GLN A 251 -6.85 -5.20 -1.10
CA GLN A 251 -6.15 -6.23 -0.30
C GLN A 251 -6.24 -5.99 1.21
N VAL A 252 -6.40 -4.75 1.65
CA VAL A 252 -6.46 -4.43 3.08
C VAL A 252 -7.83 -4.76 3.70
N ARG A 253 -8.90 -4.77 2.90
CA ARG A 253 -10.27 -4.97 3.41
C ARG A 253 -10.50 -6.33 4.06
N PRO A 254 -10.09 -7.49 3.50
CA PRO A 254 -10.23 -8.78 4.18
C PRO A 254 -9.49 -8.84 5.52
N VAL A 255 -8.30 -8.22 5.59
CA VAL A 255 -7.50 -8.14 6.81
C VAL A 255 -8.24 -7.34 7.90
N LEU A 256 -8.75 -6.16 7.52
CA LEU A 256 -9.53 -5.31 8.43
C LEU A 256 -10.86 -5.93 8.81
N TYR A 257 -11.48 -6.73 7.94
CA TYR A 257 -12.72 -7.43 8.24
C TYR A 257 -12.53 -8.44 9.37
N MET A 258 -11.48 -9.26 9.31
CA MET A 258 -11.16 -10.22 10.37
C MET A 258 -10.82 -9.54 11.69
N ALA A 259 -10.07 -8.43 11.64
CA ALA A 259 -9.78 -7.62 12.82
C ALA A 259 -11.06 -6.98 13.40
N ALA A 260 -11.94 -6.44 12.55
CA ALA A 260 -13.21 -5.86 12.96
C ALA A 260 -14.15 -6.90 13.57
N LEU A 261 -14.17 -8.13 13.06
CA LEU A 261 -14.94 -9.24 13.62
C LEU A 261 -14.48 -9.58 15.06
N SER A 262 -13.17 -9.59 15.30
CA SER A 262 -12.61 -9.75 16.66
C SER A 262 -12.90 -8.53 17.54
N ALA A 263 -12.65 -7.32 17.03
CA ALA A 263 -12.86 -6.08 17.75
C ALA A 263 -14.34 -5.83 18.11
N SER A 264 -15.29 -6.23 17.25
CA SER A 264 -16.73 -6.12 17.53
C SER A 264 -17.21 -6.93 18.73
N ARG A 265 -16.38 -7.86 19.21
CA ARG A 265 -16.68 -8.71 20.38
C ARG A 265 -15.90 -8.30 21.63
N ARG A 266 -14.65 -7.85 21.47
CA ARG A 266 -13.67 -7.72 22.57
C ARG A 266 -13.17 -6.30 22.80
N ASN A 267 -13.27 -5.41 21.80
CA ASN A 267 -12.76 -4.06 21.94
C ASN A 267 -13.73 -3.18 22.75
N PRO A 268 -13.28 -2.51 23.83
CA PRO A 268 -14.17 -1.77 24.72
C PRO A 268 -14.89 -0.60 24.04
N ILE A 269 -14.33 -0.06 22.96
CA ILE A 269 -14.92 1.08 22.21
C ILE A 269 -15.74 0.59 21.01
N LEU A 270 -15.26 -0.44 20.32
CA LEU A 270 -15.85 -0.88 19.07
C LEU A 270 -16.97 -1.90 19.26
N ALA A 271 -16.95 -2.69 20.34
CA ALA A 271 -18.04 -3.63 20.62
C ALA A 271 -19.36 -2.90 20.93
N PRO A 272 -19.42 -1.89 21.82
CA PRO A 272 -20.64 -1.11 22.02
C PRO A 272 -21.12 -0.39 20.76
N PHE A 273 -20.17 0.14 19.95
CA PHE A 273 -20.49 0.78 18.67
C PHE A 273 -21.15 -0.20 17.69
N TYR A 274 -20.61 -1.42 17.56
CA TYR A 274 -21.20 -2.48 16.74
C TYR A 274 -22.61 -2.84 17.23
N GLN A 275 -22.77 -3.08 18.51
CA GLN A 275 -24.08 -3.41 19.12
C GLN A 275 -25.10 -2.28 18.91
N GLY A 276 -24.69 -1.03 19.05
CA GLY A 276 -25.55 0.12 18.79
C GLY A 276 -26.02 0.19 17.33
N LEU A 277 -25.19 -0.21 16.36
CA LEU A 277 -25.59 -0.33 14.96
C LEU A 277 -26.59 -1.47 14.74
N LYS A 278 -26.37 -2.61 15.39
CA LYS A 278 -27.29 -3.77 15.33
C LYS A 278 -28.65 -3.45 15.93
N LYS A 279 -28.69 -2.79 17.10
CA LYS A 279 -29.92 -2.33 17.72
C LYS A 279 -30.73 -1.38 16.85
N ARG A 280 -30.05 -0.59 15.97
CA ARG A 280 -30.69 0.28 14.98
C ARG A 280 -31.07 -0.43 13.67
N GLY A 281 -31.12 -1.77 13.67
CA GLY A 281 -31.53 -2.59 12.54
C GLY A 281 -30.53 -2.68 11.37
N LYS A 282 -29.27 -2.24 11.54
CA LYS A 282 -28.27 -2.33 10.46
C LYS A 282 -27.85 -3.80 10.22
N PRO A 283 -27.77 -4.25 8.96
CA PRO A 283 -27.26 -5.58 8.61
C PRO A 283 -25.85 -5.80 9.17
N SER A 284 -25.52 -7.02 9.56
CA SER A 284 -24.25 -7.37 10.21
C SER A 284 -23.03 -6.95 9.37
N LYS A 285 -23.05 -7.19 8.06
CA LYS A 285 -21.96 -6.78 7.15
C LYS A 285 -21.78 -5.27 7.11
N VAL A 286 -22.86 -4.50 7.09
CA VAL A 286 -22.82 -3.03 7.12
C VAL A 286 -22.26 -2.53 8.45
N ALA A 287 -22.70 -3.11 9.57
CA ALA A 287 -22.19 -2.76 10.89
C ALA A 287 -20.69 -3.10 11.04
N LEU A 288 -20.24 -4.27 10.55
CA LEU A 288 -18.81 -4.64 10.52
C LEU A 288 -18.00 -3.70 9.62
N THR A 289 -18.51 -3.31 8.47
CA THR A 289 -17.83 -2.32 7.60
C THR A 289 -17.62 -0.98 8.32
N ALA A 290 -18.61 -0.53 9.08
CA ALA A 290 -18.46 0.68 9.91
C ALA A 290 -17.41 0.51 11.00
N VAL A 291 -17.34 -0.68 11.62
CA VAL A 291 -16.27 -1.04 12.59
C VAL A 291 -14.89 -1.05 11.91
N MET A 292 -14.75 -1.67 10.73
CA MET A 292 -13.50 -1.66 9.95
C MET A 292 -13.00 -0.23 9.74
N ARG A 293 -13.88 0.66 9.28
CA ARG A 293 -13.52 2.07 9.06
C ARG A 293 -13.08 2.74 10.36
N LYS A 294 -13.80 2.55 11.46
CA LYS A 294 -13.47 3.15 12.75
C LYS A 294 -12.17 2.59 13.32
N LEU A 295 -11.93 1.28 13.17
CA LEU A 295 -10.69 0.61 13.55
C LEU A 295 -9.50 1.16 12.76
N LEU A 296 -9.60 1.27 11.45
CA LEU A 296 -8.54 1.84 10.60
C LEU A 296 -8.21 3.29 10.97
N ILE A 297 -9.23 4.12 11.24
CA ILE A 297 -9.03 5.50 11.69
C ILE A 297 -8.32 5.52 13.04
N HIS A 298 -8.65 4.60 13.94
CA HIS A 298 -7.96 4.48 15.23
C HIS A 298 -6.50 4.06 15.04
N MET A 299 -6.22 3.03 14.23
CA MET A 299 -4.86 2.62 13.88
C MET A 299 -4.04 3.80 13.31
N ASN A 300 -4.62 4.57 12.38
CA ASN A 300 -3.98 5.77 11.84
C ASN A 300 -3.68 6.84 12.91
N SER A 301 -4.60 7.03 13.85
CA SER A 301 -4.42 7.99 14.95
C SER A 301 -3.30 7.56 15.91
N GLU A 302 -3.22 6.28 16.27
CA GLU A 302 -2.18 5.77 17.17
C GLU A 302 -0.79 5.85 16.51
N LEU A 303 -0.67 5.49 15.24
CA LEU A 303 0.59 5.66 14.51
C LEU A 303 0.99 7.14 14.36
N LYS A 304 0.03 8.05 14.20
CA LYS A 304 0.29 9.49 14.18
C LYS A 304 0.82 10.00 15.52
N LYS A 305 0.26 9.51 16.63
CA LYS A 305 0.76 9.81 17.98
C LYS A 305 2.18 9.25 18.19
N LEU A 306 2.43 8.03 17.70
CA LEU A 306 3.76 7.41 17.76
C LEU A 306 4.80 8.28 17.03
N ALA A 307 4.48 8.74 15.81
CA ALA A 307 5.37 9.59 15.03
C ALA A 307 5.59 10.98 15.65
N ALA A 308 4.65 11.48 16.46
CA ALA A 308 4.75 12.77 17.15
C ALA A 308 5.55 12.70 18.46
N LYS A 309 5.81 11.50 19.00
CA LYS A 309 6.68 11.33 20.17
C LYS A 309 8.12 11.72 19.79
N PRO A 310 8.80 12.57 20.54
CA PRO A 310 10.21 12.88 20.27
C PRO A 310 11.02 11.59 20.39
N THR A 311 11.81 11.30 19.38
CA THR A 311 12.82 10.22 19.43
C THR A 311 13.86 10.57 20.46
N ASP A 312 14.39 9.59 21.21
CA ASP A 312 15.40 9.78 22.26
C ASP A 312 16.62 10.60 21.78
N GLU A 313 16.98 10.51 20.50
CA GLU A 313 18.01 11.37 19.88
C GLU A 313 17.65 12.85 19.89
N LYS A 314 16.37 13.23 19.68
CA LYS A 314 15.94 14.64 19.78
C LYS A 314 15.91 15.13 21.22
N LEU A 315 15.60 14.27 22.18
CA LEU A 315 15.69 14.55 23.61
C LEU A 315 17.15 14.75 24.05
N GLN A 316 18.07 13.90 23.60
CA GLN A 316 19.50 14.03 23.90
C GLN A 316 20.10 15.29 23.26
N ASN A 317 19.73 15.63 22.03
CA ASN A 317 20.19 16.86 21.37
C ASN A 317 19.59 18.12 22.00
N ALA A 318 18.32 18.11 22.41
CA ALA A 318 17.71 19.22 23.13
C ALA A 318 18.34 19.43 24.52
N THR A 319 18.76 18.35 25.19
CA THR A 319 19.44 18.42 26.49
C THR A 319 20.90 18.89 26.35
N LYS A 320 21.59 18.53 25.26
CA LYS A 320 22.93 19.04 24.94
C LYS A 320 22.91 20.53 24.61
N THR A 321 21.92 20.98 23.83
CA THR A 321 21.76 22.41 23.46
C THR A 321 21.43 23.28 24.69
N LYS A 322 20.57 22.79 25.61
CA LYS A 322 20.28 23.50 26.87
C LYS A 322 21.52 23.58 27.80
N LYS A 323 22.39 22.58 27.84
CA LYS A 323 23.64 22.62 28.61
C LYS A 323 24.71 23.51 27.98
N SER A 324 24.66 23.77 26.67
CA SER A 324 25.57 24.66 25.95
C SER A 324 25.18 26.14 26.09
N ILE A 325 23.91 26.46 26.37
CA ILE A 325 23.42 27.85 26.55
C ILE A 325 23.52 28.29 28.04
N ALA A 326 23.73 27.34 28.94
CA ALA A 326 23.84 27.60 30.39
C ALA A 326 25.31 27.65 30.89
N LYS A 327 26.29 27.68 29.99
CA LYS A 327 27.70 28.00 30.22
C LYS A 327 28.04 29.29 29.47
#